data_b3e295a3ff44d8df4f0ec0bb348ccd0b
#
_entry.id   b3e295a3ff44d8df4f0ec0bb348ccd0b
#
_cell.length_a   1.000
_cell.length_b   1.000
_cell.length_c   1.000
_cell.angle_alpha   90.00
_cell.angle_beta   90.00
_cell.angle_gamma   90.00
#
_symmetry.space_group_name_H-M   'P 1'
#
loop_
_entity.id
_entity.type
_entity.pdbx_description
1 polymer ?
#
loop_
_entity_poly.entity_id
_entity_poly.type
_entity_poly.pdbx_seq_one_letter_code
_entity_poly.pdbx_strand_id
1 'polypeptide(L)'
;MGIMVGLPSPSGSEKDLQLNFGKNMTVQVEMRAPHLPAEWHMQSGIQLTWPHAGTDWAYMLAEVQECFINIAREIAKRELLLIVTPEPEEVKKQIAATVNMNNVRFLECATNDTWARDHGAITMIDTGTPSLLDFTFNGWGLKFASELDNQITKHAVEAGALKGQYIDHLDFVLEGGSIESDGMGTLLTTSECLLSPQRNGRLNQVEIEEYLKSTFHLQKVLWLDHGYLAGDDTDSHIDTLARLCSPDRKS
;
A
#
# COMPACT_ATOMS: atom_id res chain seq x y z
N MET A 1 1.58 3.19 -6.72
CA MET A 1 2.17 3.94 -5.60
C MET A 1 1.65 3.33 -4.31
N GLY A 2 2.49 2.63 -3.57
CA GLY A 2 2.08 1.93 -2.35
C GLY A 2 2.05 2.89 -1.17
N ILE A 3 0.98 2.88 -0.39
CA ILE A 3 0.86 3.65 0.86
C ILE A 3 1.39 2.78 1.99
N MET A 4 2.34 3.31 2.76
CA MET A 4 2.89 2.64 3.92
C MET A 4 2.60 3.43 5.20
N VAL A 5 2.00 2.75 6.16
CA VAL A 5 1.87 3.22 7.53
C VAL A 5 2.79 2.37 8.39
N GLY A 6 3.70 2.98 9.14
CA GLY A 6 4.57 2.21 10.06
C GLY A 6 6.07 2.38 9.88
N LEU A 7 6.55 3.40 9.16
CA LEU A 7 7.96 3.78 9.24
C LEU A 7 8.29 4.46 10.59
N PRO A 8 9.50 4.26 11.15
CA PRO A 8 9.87 4.94 12.38
C PRO A 8 9.87 6.45 12.20
N SER A 9 9.18 7.17 13.07
CA SER A 9 9.35 8.61 13.18
C SER A 9 10.83 8.95 13.40
N PRO A 10 11.37 10.01 12.81
CA PRO A 10 12.67 10.51 13.23
C PRO A 10 12.57 10.84 14.72
N SER A 11 13.51 10.34 15.53
CA SER A 11 13.55 10.48 16.97
C SER A 11 13.55 11.96 17.38
N GLY A 12 12.37 12.47 17.65
CA GLY A 12 12.14 13.75 18.33
C GLY A 12 11.68 13.46 19.75
N SER A 13 12.43 13.95 20.72
CA SER A 13 12.16 13.83 22.14
C SER A 13 10.71 14.18 22.48
N GLU A 14 10.00 13.26 23.13
CA GLU A 14 8.79 13.55 23.90
C GLU A 14 9.10 14.65 24.91
N LYS A 15 8.61 15.85 24.66
CA LYS A 15 8.43 16.86 25.68
C LYS A 15 6.94 16.88 26.01
N ASP A 16 6.64 16.35 27.20
CA ASP A 16 5.36 16.51 27.87
C ASP A 16 4.93 17.97 27.87
N LEU A 17 3.93 18.32 27.07
CA LEU A 17 3.18 19.55 27.22
C LEU A 17 2.03 19.27 28.20
N GLN A 18 2.28 19.47 29.49
CA GLN A 18 1.20 19.58 30.47
C GLN A 18 0.48 20.92 30.27
N LEU A 19 -0.64 20.90 29.56
CA LEU A 19 -1.63 21.98 29.58
C LEU A 19 -2.64 21.70 30.70
N ASN A 20 -2.51 22.45 31.78
CA ASN A 20 -3.44 22.47 32.91
C ASN A 20 -4.72 23.21 32.49
N PHE A 21 -5.78 22.51 32.11
CA PHE A 21 -7.13 23.02 32.04
C PHE A 21 -8.00 22.30 33.07
N GLY A 22 -8.35 23.04 34.11
CA GLY A 22 -9.29 22.58 35.12
C GLY A 22 -10.67 22.31 34.51
N LYS A 23 -11.09 21.09 34.58
CA LYS A 23 -12.36 20.42 34.75
C LYS A 23 -12.21 19.01 34.18
N ASN A 24 -12.54 18.02 35.00
CA ASN A 24 -12.52 16.60 34.66
C ASN A 24 -13.34 16.32 33.39
N MET A 25 -12.72 16.42 32.25
CA MET A 25 -13.17 15.80 31.02
C MET A 25 -12.25 14.61 30.80
N THR A 26 -12.68 13.45 31.27
CA THR A 26 -12.11 12.18 30.85
C THR A 26 -12.44 12.07 29.36
N VAL A 27 -11.49 12.43 28.50
CA VAL A 27 -11.58 12.04 27.09
C VAL A 27 -11.46 10.53 27.10
N GLN A 28 -12.56 9.83 27.04
CA GLN A 28 -12.55 8.43 26.67
C GLN A 28 -12.02 8.40 25.24
N VAL A 29 -10.76 8.05 25.07
CA VAL A 29 -10.23 7.60 23.79
C VAL A 29 -10.99 6.29 23.53
N GLU A 30 -12.07 6.38 22.75
CA GLU A 30 -12.68 5.18 22.20
C GLU A 30 -11.58 4.45 21.44
N MET A 31 -11.13 3.34 22.00
CA MET A 31 -10.24 2.41 21.31
C MET A 31 -10.99 1.94 20.04
N ARG A 32 -10.70 2.56 18.92
CA ARG A 32 -11.25 2.09 17.65
C ARG A 32 -10.67 0.70 17.40
N ALA A 33 -11.54 -0.24 17.06
CA ALA A 33 -11.10 -1.56 16.59
C ALA A 33 -10.17 -1.41 15.39
N PRO A 34 -9.27 -2.37 15.13
CA PRO A 34 -8.46 -2.38 13.92
C PRO A 34 -9.33 -2.15 12.69
N HIS A 35 -8.90 -1.30 11.77
CA HIS A 35 -9.67 -0.99 10.58
C HIS A 35 -8.78 -0.71 9.37
N LEU A 36 -9.29 -0.99 8.19
CA LEU A 36 -8.66 -0.60 6.93
C LEU A 36 -8.83 0.92 6.75
N PRO A 37 -7.73 1.71 6.69
CA PRO A 37 -7.85 3.16 6.55
C PRO A 37 -8.38 3.56 5.17
N ALA A 38 -8.95 4.78 5.10
CA ALA A 38 -9.25 5.40 3.81
C ALA A 38 -7.97 5.89 3.12
N GLU A 39 -8.02 6.05 1.80
CA GLU A 39 -6.88 6.53 1.00
C GLU A 39 -6.39 7.95 1.42
N TRP A 40 -7.27 8.77 2.01
CA TRP A 40 -6.91 10.10 2.51
C TRP A 40 -6.46 10.10 3.99
N HIS A 41 -6.28 8.92 4.58
CA HIS A 41 -5.75 8.83 5.94
C HIS A 41 -4.30 9.31 5.98
N MET A 42 -3.88 9.87 7.13
CA MET A 42 -2.49 10.28 7.31
C MET A 42 -1.56 9.06 7.22
N GLN A 43 -0.58 9.13 6.35
CA GLN A 43 0.40 8.07 6.12
C GLN A 43 1.76 8.45 6.69
N SER A 44 2.57 7.44 7.04
CA SER A 44 3.92 7.64 7.58
C SER A 44 5.02 7.66 6.51
N GLY A 45 4.71 7.17 5.33
CA GLY A 45 5.64 7.11 4.21
C GLY A 45 5.07 6.38 3.01
N ILE A 46 5.84 6.38 1.93
CA ILE A 46 5.48 5.78 0.64
C ILE A 46 6.57 4.80 0.23
N GLN A 47 6.18 3.65 -0.32
CA GLN A 47 7.06 2.72 -1.00
C GLN A 47 7.07 2.98 -2.50
N LEU A 48 8.27 3.02 -3.08
CA LEU A 48 8.49 2.90 -4.52
C LEU A 48 9.33 1.67 -4.80
N THR A 49 8.90 0.84 -5.74
CA THR A 49 9.73 -0.21 -6.32
C THR A 49 10.36 0.36 -7.58
N TRP A 50 11.71 0.44 -7.58
CA TRP A 50 12.44 1.24 -8.56
C TRP A 50 12.56 0.55 -9.91
N PRO A 51 12.33 1.25 -11.04
CA PRO A 51 12.48 0.66 -12.37
C PRO A 51 13.93 0.37 -12.71
N HIS A 52 14.18 -0.81 -13.24
CA HIS A 52 15.49 -1.27 -13.69
C HIS A 52 15.39 -2.06 -15.00
N ALA A 53 16.53 -2.49 -15.55
CA ALA A 53 16.58 -3.13 -16.87
C ALA A 53 15.81 -4.47 -16.95
N GLY A 54 15.43 -5.06 -15.83
CA GLY A 54 14.63 -6.29 -15.76
C GLY A 54 13.12 -6.05 -15.62
N THR A 55 12.66 -4.81 -15.57
CA THR A 55 11.22 -4.45 -15.50
C THR A 55 10.64 -4.23 -16.89
N ASP A 56 9.32 -4.17 -17.00
CA ASP A 56 8.62 -3.88 -18.26
C ASP A 56 8.98 -2.52 -18.86
N TRP A 57 9.57 -1.63 -18.06
CA TRP A 57 10.04 -0.31 -18.47
C TRP A 57 11.41 -0.29 -19.17
N ALA A 58 12.05 -1.45 -19.40
CA ALA A 58 13.39 -1.53 -19.96
C ALA A 58 13.56 -0.79 -21.29
N TYR A 59 12.53 -0.76 -22.14
CA TYR A 59 12.53 -0.10 -23.44
C TYR A 59 12.53 1.44 -23.39
N MET A 60 12.17 2.03 -22.25
CA MET A 60 12.19 3.48 -22.01
C MET A 60 12.69 3.82 -20.59
N LEU A 61 13.66 3.06 -20.12
CA LEU A 61 14.10 3.09 -18.73
C LEU A 61 14.56 4.48 -18.28
N ALA A 62 15.26 5.22 -19.12
CA ALA A 62 15.80 6.54 -18.77
C ALA A 62 14.67 7.55 -18.46
N GLU A 63 13.64 7.58 -19.29
CA GLU A 63 12.48 8.47 -19.13
C GLU A 63 11.68 8.11 -17.89
N VAL A 64 11.49 6.81 -17.64
CA VAL A 64 10.74 6.33 -16.46
C VAL A 64 11.55 6.59 -15.18
N GLN A 65 12.85 6.38 -15.18
CA GLN A 65 13.69 6.72 -14.03
C GLN A 65 13.68 8.22 -13.74
N GLU A 66 13.68 9.10 -14.74
CA GLU A 66 13.52 10.54 -14.54
C GLU A 66 12.18 10.87 -13.89
N CYS A 67 11.10 10.22 -14.32
CA CYS A 67 9.77 10.33 -13.68
C CYS A 67 9.83 9.90 -12.22
N PHE A 68 10.43 8.74 -11.91
CA PHE A 68 10.56 8.24 -10.55
C PHE A 68 11.43 9.15 -9.66
N ILE A 69 12.50 9.75 -10.19
CA ILE A 69 13.30 10.76 -9.50
C ILE A 69 12.43 11.97 -9.11
N ASN A 70 11.59 12.44 -10.01
CA ASN A 70 10.69 13.56 -9.75
C ASN A 70 9.64 13.19 -8.68
N ILE A 71 9.08 12.00 -8.73
CA ILE A 71 8.15 11.48 -7.72
C ILE A 71 8.85 11.36 -6.35
N ALA A 72 10.02 10.73 -6.31
CA ALA A 72 10.83 10.58 -5.10
C ALA A 72 11.17 11.92 -4.45
N ARG A 73 11.50 12.94 -5.27
CA ARG A 73 11.77 14.30 -4.80
C ARG A 73 10.56 14.92 -4.11
N GLU A 74 9.37 14.77 -4.67
CA GLU A 74 8.15 15.34 -4.10
C GLU A 74 7.71 14.60 -2.83
N ILE A 75 7.85 13.28 -2.78
CA ILE A 75 7.56 12.48 -1.58
C ILE A 75 8.53 12.87 -0.45
N ALA A 76 9.84 12.82 -0.71
CA ALA A 76 10.86 13.04 0.30
C ALA A 76 10.89 14.47 0.89
N LYS A 77 10.19 15.44 0.29
CA LYS A 77 9.95 16.76 0.89
C LYS A 77 8.95 16.73 2.03
N ARG A 78 8.09 15.71 2.10
CA ARG A 78 6.89 15.69 2.95
C ARG A 78 6.87 14.54 3.94
N GLU A 79 7.37 13.37 3.52
CA GLU A 79 7.25 12.12 4.27
C GLU A 79 8.40 11.18 3.96
N LEU A 80 8.43 10.06 4.66
CA LEU A 80 9.44 9.04 4.42
C LEU A 80 9.18 8.33 3.09
N LEU A 81 10.28 8.01 2.41
CA LEU A 81 10.28 7.25 1.18
C LEU A 81 11.11 5.98 1.37
N LEU A 82 10.48 4.83 1.19
CA LEU A 82 11.17 3.56 1.03
C LEU A 82 11.35 3.26 -0.46
N ILE A 83 12.60 3.09 -0.89
CA ILE A 83 12.93 2.66 -2.24
C ILE A 83 13.36 1.20 -2.17
N VAL A 84 12.64 0.34 -2.86
CA VAL A 84 12.96 -1.07 -3.05
C VAL A 84 13.63 -1.23 -4.40
N THR A 85 14.82 -1.83 -4.42
CA THR A 85 15.62 -1.98 -5.65
C THR A 85 16.70 -3.04 -5.48
N PRO A 86 17.08 -3.79 -6.54
CA PRO A 86 18.26 -4.65 -6.49
C PRO A 86 19.59 -3.87 -6.47
N GLU A 87 19.58 -2.58 -6.80
CA GLU A 87 20.80 -1.78 -7.01
C GLU A 87 20.78 -0.46 -6.22
N PRO A 88 20.76 -0.50 -4.86
CA PRO A 88 20.54 0.70 -4.03
C PRO A 88 21.63 1.76 -4.21
N GLU A 89 22.89 1.38 -4.42
CA GLU A 89 23.99 2.34 -4.58
C GLU A 89 23.89 3.10 -5.91
N GLU A 90 23.37 2.47 -6.95
CA GLU A 90 23.14 3.13 -8.23
C GLU A 90 21.99 4.13 -8.14
N VAL A 91 20.87 3.71 -7.52
CA VAL A 91 19.72 4.62 -7.30
C VAL A 91 20.10 5.80 -6.42
N LYS A 92 20.91 5.59 -5.37
CA LYS A 92 21.44 6.69 -4.54
C LYS A 92 22.17 7.73 -5.36
N LYS A 93 23.06 7.31 -6.30
CA LYS A 93 23.77 8.24 -7.18
C LYS A 93 22.83 9.05 -8.05
N GLN A 94 21.77 8.41 -8.56
CA GLN A 94 20.78 9.08 -9.41
C GLN A 94 20.02 10.18 -8.67
N ILE A 95 19.62 9.95 -7.41
CA ILE A 95 18.71 10.83 -6.68
C ILE A 95 19.40 11.81 -5.73
N ALA A 96 20.66 11.58 -5.33
CA ALA A 96 21.34 12.30 -4.25
C ALA A 96 21.38 13.82 -4.43
N ALA A 97 21.45 14.30 -5.68
CA ALA A 97 21.54 15.74 -5.97
C ALA A 97 20.20 16.49 -5.83
N THR A 98 19.07 15.79 -5.90
CA THR A 98 17.74 16.42 -6.05
C THR A 98 16.70 15.99 -5.01
N VAL A 99 16.96 14.88 -4.29
CA VAL A 99 16.04 14.30 -3.31
C VAL A 99 16.56 14.53 -1.89
N ASN A 100 15.67 14.82 -0.95
CA ASN A 100 16.04 14.92 0.47
C ASN A 100 16.36 13.54 1.05
N MET A 101 17.62 13.18 1.02
CA MET A 101 18.12 11.85 1.44
C MET A 101 17.88 11.53 2.92
N ASN A 102 17.61 12.53 3.79
CA ASN A 102 17.27 12.28 5.19
C ASN A 102 15.95 11.53 5.33
N ASN A 103 15.05 11.71 4.39
CA ASN A 103 13.74 11.06 4.36
C ASN A 103 13.70 9.82 3.46
N VAL A 104 14.86 9.34 2.95
CA VAL A 104 14.91 8.15 2.09
C VAL A 104 15.49 6.98 2.87
N ARG A 105 14.88 5.82 2.67
CA ARG A 105 15.38 4.51 3.11
C ARG A 105 15.46 3.61 1.89
N PHE A 106 16.40 2.69 1.90
CA PHE A 106 16.59 1.70 0.84
C PHE A 106 16.39 0.30 1.39
N LEU A 107 15.72 -0.52 0.62
CA LEU A 107 15.68 -1.97 0.79
C LEU A 107 16.32 -2.59 -0.45
N GLU A 108 17.43 -3.28 -0.26
CA GLU A 108 18.01 -4.12 -1.32
C GLU A 108 17.19 -5.38 -1.44
N CYS A 109 16.49 -5.51 -2.56
CA CYS A 109 15.62 -6.63 -2.86
C CYS A 109 15.49 -6.79 -4.37
N ALA A 110 15.54 -8.04 -4.84
CA ALA A 110 15.21 -8.35 -6.23
C ALA A 110 13.72 -8.13 -6.47
N THR A 111 13.35 -7.60 -7.63
CA THR A 111 11.98 -7.28 -8.01
C THR A 111 11.68 -7.72 -9.44
N ASN A 112 10.41 -7.99 -9.76
CA ASN A 112 9.98 -8.24 -11.13
C ASN A 112 9.62 -6.92 -11.82
N ASP A 113 8.82 -6.04 -11.14
CA ASP A 113 8.36 -4.77 -11.71
C ASP A 113 8.15 -3.69 -10.63
N THR A 114 7.45 -2.61 -10.96
CA THR A 114 7.39 -1.36 -10.18
C THR A 114 6.08 -1.13 -9.43
N TRP A 115 5.13 -2.04 -9.49
CA TRP A 115 3.73 -1.86 -9.09
C TRP A 115 3.50 -2.07 -7.59
N ALA A 116 4.18 -1.24 -6.78
CA ALA A 116 4.15 -1.32 -5.32
C ALA A 116 2.73 -1.19 -4.71
N ARG A 117 1.78 -0.60 -5.45
CA ARG A 117 0.37 -0.55 -5.02
C ARG A 117 -0.21 -1.95 -4.90
N ASP A 118 0.18 -2.86 -5.79
CA ASP A 118 -0.45 -4.17 -5.92
C ASP A 118 0.24 -5.25 -5.09
N HIS A 119 1.56 -5.22 -5.00
CA HIS A 119 2.33 -6.19 -4.22
C HIS A 119 2.71 -5.73 -2.80
N GLY A 120 2.49 -4.46 -2.46
CA GLY A 120 2.84 -3.92 -1.15
C GLY A 120 1.88 -4.36 -0.04
N ALA A 121 2.35 -4.32 1.21
CA ALA A 121 1.53 -4.65 2.37
C ALA A 121 0.26 -3.80 2.44
N ILE A 122 -0.87 -4.44 2.77
CA ILE A 122 -2.09 -3.74 3.12
C ILE A 122 -2.07 -3.47 4.62
N THR A 123 -2.11 -2.19 4.99
CA THR A 123 -1.97 -1.78 6.38
C THR A 123 -3.32 -1.62 7.07
N MET A 124 -3.50 -2.32 8.18
CA MET A 124 -4.59 -2.08 9.12
C MET A 124 -4.12 -1.17 10.26
N ILE A 125 -4.92 -0.18 10.59
CA ILE A 125 -4.61 0.76 11.68
C ILE A 125 -5.34 0.32 12.94
N ASP A 126 -4.58 0.30 14.04
CA ASP A 126 -5.09 0.10 15.40
C ASP A 126 -4.61 1.24 16.30
N THR A 127 -5.02 1.25 17.55
CA THR A 127 -4.56 2.19 18.60
C THR A 127 -3.11 1.97 19.03
N GLY A 128 -2.51 0.88 18.58
CA GLY A 128 -1.12 0.48 18.88
C GLY A 128 -0.25 0.39 17.64
N THR A 129 0.43 -0.73 17.51
CA THR A 129 1.26 -1.04 16.36
C THR A 129 0.38 -1.44 15.17
N PRO A 130 0.54 -0.84 13.98
CA PRO A 130 -0.23 -1.21 12.80
C PRO A 130 0.03 -2.66 12.39
N SER A 131 -0.95 -3.30 11.79
CA SER A 131 -0.81 -4.62 11.19
C SER A 131 -0.50 -4.49 9.71
N LEU A 132 0.50 -5.22 9.25
CA LEU A 132 0.96 -5.27 7.86
C LEU A 132 0.52 -6.62 7.28
N LEU A 133 -0.57 -6.61 6.54
CA LEU A 133 -1.15 -7.81 5.94
C LEU A 133 -0.45 -8.07 4.61
N ASP A 134 0.13 -9.26 4.48
CA ASP A 134 0.87 -9.70 3.30
C ASP A 134 0.05 -10.72 2.53
N PHE A 135 -0.52 -10.30 1.41
CA PHE A 135 -1.34 -11.12 0.52
C PHE A 135 -0.50 -11.64 -0.64
N THR A 136 -0.92 -12.75 -1.23
CA THR A 136 -0.28 -13.22 -2.47
C THR A 136 -0.55 -12.24 -3.61
N PHE A 137 0.52 -11.72 -4.19
CA PHE A 137 0.52 -11.07 -5.50
C PHE A 137 0.92 -12.09 -6.55
N ASN A 138 0.06 -12.36 -7.52
CA ASN A 138 0.29 -13.38 -8.54
C ASN A 138 0.37 -12.83 -9.98
N GLY A 139 0.77 -11.55 -10.11
CA GLY A 139 0.93 -10.91 -11.41
C GLY A 139 -0.40 -10.72 -12.14
N TRP A 140 -1.40 -10.17 -11.44
CA TRP A 140 -2.74 -9.85 -11.95
C TRP A 140 -3.47 -11.05 -12.58
N GLY A 141 -3.47 -12.14 -11.85
CA GLY A 141 -4.11 -13.38 -12.32
C GLY A 141 -3.21 -14.19 -13.25
N LEU A 142 -1.93 -14.34 -12.90
CA LEU A 142 -0.92 -15.15 -13.60
C LEU A 142 -0.55 -14.66 -15.01
N LYS A 143 -0.70 -13.37 -15.27
CA LYS A 143 -0.35 -12.76 -16.57
C LYS A 143 1.13 -12.40 -16.66
N PHE A 144 1.75 -12.06 -15.52
CA PHE A 144 3.14 -11.60 -15.43
C PHE A 144 3.90 -12.31 -14.33
N ALA A 145 5.24 -12.28 -14.41
CA ALA A 145 6.11 -12.75 -13.35
C ALA A 145 5.92 -11.90 -12.09
N SER A 146 5.84 -12.51 -10.92
CA SER A 146 5.55 -11.83 -9.65
C SER A 146 6.24 -12.45 -8.44
N GLU A 147 7.01 -13.50 -8.64
CA GLU A 147 7.63 -14.29 -7.57
C GLU A 147 8.63 -13.50 -6.74
N LEU A 148 9.27 -12.48 -7.31
CA LEU A 148 10.19 -11.61 -6.60
C LEU A 148 9.42 -10.50 -5.86
N ASP A 149 8.45 -9.87 -6.52
CA ASP A 149 7.63 -8.80 -5.95
C ASP A 149 6.83 -9.30 -4.75
N ASN A 150 6.35 -10.55 -4.81
CA ASN A 150 5.63 -11.22 -3.72
C ASN A 150 6.47 -11.46 -2.45
N GLN A 151 7.81 -11.29 -2.51
CA GLN A 151 8.70 -11.41 -1.35
C GLN A 151 8.99 -10.07 -0.66
N ILE A 152 8.67 -8.96 -1.29
CA ILE A 152 9.12 -7.62 -0.86
C ILE A 152 8.60 -7.29 0.53
N THR A 153 7.31 -7.49 0.80
CA THR A 153 6.71 -7.17 2.12
C THR A 153 7.42 -7.90 3.24
N LYS A 154 7.62 -9.21 3.10
CA LYS A 154 8.32 -10.02 4.10
C LYS A 154 9.75 -9.54 4.31
N HIS A 155 10.51 -9.34 3.25
CA HIS A 155 11.89 -8.84 3.34
C HIS A 155 11.95 -7.45 3.99
N ALA A 156 10.99 -6.57 3.69
CA ALA A 156 10.94 -5.23 4.28
C ALA A 156 10.70 -5.25 5.80
N VAL A 157 9.87 -6.17 6.27
CA VAL A 157 9.63 -6.37 7.71
C VAL A 157 10.84 -6.99 8.39
N GLU A 158 11.42 -8.05 7.82
CA GLU A 158 12.61 -8.73 8.35
C GLU A 158 13.82 -7.78 8.44
N ALA A 159 13.98 -6.90 7.45
CA ALA A 159 15.03 -5.88 7.45
C ALA A 159 14.73 -4.67 8.36
N GLY A 160 13.54 -4.60 8.99
CA GLY A 160 13.10 -3.47 9.79
C GLY A 160 12.85 -2.19 9.01
N ALA A 161 12.73 -2.28 7.68
CA ALA A 161 12.38 -1.17 6.79
C ALA A 161 10.90 -0.79 6.95
N LEU A 162 10.03 -1.77 7.19
CA LEU A 162 8.64 -1.61 7.60
C LEU A 162 8.50 -1.94 9.08
N LYS A 163 7.72 -1.13 9.80
CA LYS A 163 7.40 -1.36 11.21
C LYS A 163 5.92 -1.61 11.37
N GLY A 164 5.59 -2.78 11.90
CA GLY A 164 4.24 -3.23 12.14
C GLY A 164 4.23 -4.69 12.55
N GLN A 165 3.08 -5.18 12.93
CA GLN A 165 2.85 -6.60 13.12
C GLN A 165 2.66 -7.25 11.75
N TYR A 166 3.59 -8.09 11.31
CA TYR A 166 3.43 -8.87 10.08
C TYR A 166 2.33 -9.93 10.27
N ILE A 167 1.40 -9.98 9.33
CA ILE A 167 0.32 -10.97 9.29
C ILE A 167 0.31 -11.59 7.90
N ASP A 168 0.50 -12.91 7.87
CA ASP A 168 0.51 -13.72 6.67
C ASP A 168 -0.92 -14.02 6.20
N HIS A 169 -1.23 -13.62 4.98
CA HIS A 169 -2.45 -13.93 4.23
C HIS A 169 -2.11 -14.51 2.85
N LEU A 170 -0.96 -15.20 2.73
CA LEU A 170 -0.45 -15.72 1.47
C LEU A 170 -1.30 -16.88 0.89
N ASP A 171 -2.33 -17.32 1.58
CA ASP A 171 -3.34 -18.24 1.07
C ASP A 171 -4.44 -17.55 0.24
N PHE A 172 -4.44 -16.21 0.17
CA PHE A 172 -5.41 -15.42 -0.56
C PHE A 172 -4.72 -14.43 -1.50
N VAL A 173 -5.14 -14.40 -2.77
CA VAL A 173 -4.63 -13.46 -3.78
C VAL A 173 -5.39 -12.14 -3.68
N LEU A 174 -4.67 -11.06 -3.42
CA LEU A 174 -5.26 -9.71 -3.35
C LEU A 174 -4.23 -8.65 -3.71
N GLU A 175 -4.56 -7.82 -4.67
CA GLU A 175 -3.80 -6.64 -5.05
C GLU A 175 -4.37 -5.40 -4.36
N GLY A 176 -3.50 -4.49 -3.89
CA GLY A 176 -3.93 -3.25 -3.25
C GLY A 176 -4.78 -2.35 -4.13
N GLY A 177 -4.55 -2.38 -5.46
CA GLY A 177 -5.33 -1.62 -6.44
C GLY A 177 -6.74 -2.17 -6.68
N SER A 178 -6.99 -3.43 -6.30
CA SER A 178 -8.31 -4.06 -6.44
C SER A 178 -9.33 -3.66 -5.37
N ILE A 179 -8.90 -2.91 -4.35
CA ILE A 179 -9.76 -2.50 -3.22
C ILE A 179 -9.67 -0.99 -2.96
N GLU A 180 -10.78 -0.42 -2.50
CA GLU A 180 -10.89 0.98 -2.10
C GLU A 180 -11.68 1.06 -0.79
N SER A 181 -11.20 1.81 0.20
CA SER A 181 -11.79 1.90 1.55
C SER A 181 -12.22 3.32 1.90
N ASP A 182 -13.36 3.45 2.59
CA ASP A 182 -13.79 4.71 3.20
C ASP A 182 -13.22 4.95 4.61
N GLY A 183 -12.49 3.96 5.17
CA GLY A 183 -11.97 4.01 6.53
C GLY A 183 -13.03 3.85 7.64
N MET A 184 -14.28 3.57 7.27
CA MET A 184 -15.43 3.47 8.18
C MET A 184 -16.16 2.12 8.06
N GLY A 185 -15.50 1.14 7.42
CA GLY A 185 -16.02 -0.22 7.29
C GLY A 185 -16.74 -0.50 5.97
N THR A 186 -16.64 0.39 4.98
CA THR A 186 -17.07 0.11 3.60
C THR A 186 -15.84 -0.11 2.71
N LEU A 187 -15.88 -1.18 1.93
CA LEU A 187 -14.92 -1.48 0.88
C LEU A 187 -15.63 -1.50 -0.47
N LEU A 188 -15.00 -0.93 -1.48
CA LEU A 188 -15.45 -0.99 -2.88
C LEU A 188 -14.46 -1.81 -3.69
N THR A 189 -14.95 -2.68 -4.54
CA THR A 189 -14.17 -3.55 -5.43
C THR A 189 -14.93 -3.84 -6.72
N THR A 190 -14.33 -4.62 -7.60
CA THR A 190 -14.98 -5.08 -8.86
C THR A 190 -15.18 -6.59 -8.84
N SER A 191 -16.28 -7.04 -9.43
CA SER A 191 -16.54 -8.47 -9.61
C SER A 191 -15.61 -9.11 -10.62
N GLU A 192 -15.26 -8.40 -11.70
CA GLU A 192 -14.34 -8.89 -12.72
C GLU A 192 -12.97 -9.25 -12.15
N CYS A 193 -12.42 -8.41 -11.25
CA CYS A 193 -11.13 -8.65 -10.63
C CYS A 193 -11.20 -9.78 -9.60
N LEU A 194 -11.99 -9.62 -8.53
CA LEU A 194 -11.91 -10.54 -7.39
C LEU A 194 -12.54 -11.90 -7.65
N LEU A 195 -13.47 -12.02 -8.62
CA LEU A 195 -14.05 -13.31 -9.02
C LEU A 195 -13.30 -13.96 -10.19
N SER A 196 -12.17 -13.38 -10.62
CA SER A 196 -11.31 -13.97 -11.65
C SER A 196 -10.84 -15.36 -11.20
N PRO A 197 -11.02 -16.41 -12.06
CA PRO A 197 -10.62 -17.78 -11.71
C PRO A 197 -9.13 -17.95 -11.39
N GLN A 198 -8.29 -17.07 -11.93
CA GLN A 198 -6.84 -17.10 -11.74
C GLN A 198 -6.39 -16.50 -10.39
N ARG A 199 -7.29 -15.86 -9.62
CA ARG A 199 -7.01 -15.37 -8.27
C ARG A 199 -7.50 -16.37 -7.21
N ASN A 200 -8.73 -16.21 -6.76
CA ASN A 200 -9.30 -17.06 -5.69
C ASN A 200 -10.41 -17.98 -6.24
N GLY A 201 -10.22 -18.58 -7.42
CA GLY A 201 -11.24 -19.31 -8.17
C GLY A 201 -11.85 -20.53 -7.49
N ARG A 202 -11.40 -20.87 -6.26
CA ARG A 202 -12.03 -21.88 -5.41
C ARG A 202 -13.19 -21.31 -4.58
N LEU A 203 -13.25 -19.98 -4.46
CA LEU A 203 -14.22 -19.25 -3.64
C LEU A 203 -15.26 -18.59 -4.54
N ASN A 204 -16.49 -18.55 -4.07
CA ASN A 204 -17.55 -17.76 -4.68
C ASN A 204 -17.60 -16.34 -4.07
N GLN A 205 -18.44 -15.48 -4.62
CA GLN A 205 -18.55 -14.08 -4.19
C GLN A 205 -18.87 -13.94 -2.69
N VAL A 206 -19.76 -14.78 -2.16
CA VAL A 206 -20.15 -14.72 -0.74
C VAL A 206 -18.96 -15.10 0.15
N GLU A 207 -18.22 -16.13 -0.19
CA GLU A 207 -17.04 -16.58 0.55
C GLU A 207 -15.91 -15.53 0.51
N ILE A 208 -15.68 -14.89 -0.64
CA ILE A 208 -14.72 -13.78 -0.77
C ILE A 208 -15.18 -12.59 0.07
N GLU A 209 -16.45 -12.21 0.03
CA GLU A 209 -16.99 -11.10 0.82
C GLU A 209 -16.86 -11.37 2.33
N GLU A 210 -17.15 -12.59 2.78
CA GLU A 210 -17.00 -12.99 4.19
C GLU A 210 -15.52 -12.93 4.62
N TYR A 211 -14.60 -13.40 3.76
CA TYR A 211 -13.18 -13.31 4.01
C TYR A 211 -12.71 -11.85 4.16
N LEU A 212 -13.07 -10.98 3.21
CA LEU A 212 -12.73 -9.55 3.26
C LEU A 212 -13.33 -8.85 4.50
N LYS A 213 -14.60 -9.16 4.82
CA LYS A 213 -15.26 -8.59 6.00
C LYS A 213 -14.56 -9.00 7.30
N SER A 214 -14.19 -10.26 7.42
CA SER A 214 -13.50 -10.75 8.62
C SER A 214 -12.09 -10.19 8.74
N THR A 215 -11.33 -10.16 7.64
CA THR A 215 -9.95 -9.72 7.61
C THR A 215 -9.79 -8.21 7.85
N PHE A 216 -10.62 -7.40 7.20
CA PHE A 216 -10.54 -5.94 7.27
C PHE A 216 -11.54 -5.31 8.26
N HIS A 217 -12.28 -6.11 9.03
CA HIS A 217 -13.32 -5.67 9.97
C HIS A 217 -14.39 -4.79 9.32
N LEU A 218 -14.85 -5.19 8.11
CA LEU A 218 -15.80 -4.42 7.33
C LEU A 218 -17.24 -4.72 7.73
N GLN A 219 -18.10 -3.71 7.57
CA GLN A 219 -19.54 -3.85 7.65
C GLN A 219 -20.16 -4.15 6.29
N LYS A 220 -19.53 -3.65 5.21
CA LYS A 220 -20.09 -3.70 3.86
C LYS A 220 -19.01 -3.80 2.79
N VAL A 221 -19.27 -4.62 1.78
CA VAL A 221 -18.53 -4.64 0.52
C VAL A 221 -19.49 -4.22 -0.60
N LEU A 222 -19.03 -3.27 -1.40
CA LEU A 222 -19.72 -2.79 -2.60
C LEU A 222 -19.02 -3.40 -3.82
N TRP A 223 -19.80 -4.05 -4.68
CA TRP A 223 -19.30 -4.67 -5.90
C TRP A 223 -19.70 -3.82 -7.11
N LEU A 224 -18.72 -3.45 -7.92
CA LEU A 224 -18.94 -2.85 -9.24
C LEU A 224 -18.90 -3.99 -10.26
N ASP A 225 -20.07 -4.31 -10.81
CA ASP A 225 -20.21 -5.44 -11.75
C ASP A 225 -19.86 -5.04 -13.20
N HIS A 226 -19.75 -3.76 -13.47
CA HIS A 226 -19.47 -3.21 -14.79
C HIS A 226 -18.46 -2.09 -14.70
N GLY A 227 -17.43 -2.18 -15.49
CA GLY A 227 -16.38 -1.19 -15.63
C GLY A 227 -15.32 -1.75 -16.57
N TYR A 228 -14.85 -0.94 -17.48
CA TYR A 228 -13.85 -1.36 -18.45
C TYR A 228 -12.96 -0.20 -18.84
N LEU A 229 -11.66 -0.46 -18.84
CA LEU A 229 -10.64 0.45 -19.35
C LEU A 229 -9.85 -0.26 -20.45
N ALA A 230 -9.81 0.31 -21.66
CA ALA A 230 -9.09 -0.29 -22.78
C ALA A 230 -7.59 -0.35 -22.47
N GLY A 231 -6.99 -1.54 -22.63
CA GLY A 231 -5.57 -1.77 -22.34
C GLY A 231 -5.25 -2.04 -20.88
N ASP A 232 -6.26 -2.23 -20.03
CA ASP A 232 -6.08 -2.65 -18.64
C ASP A 232 -5.75 -4.14 -18.56
N ASP A 233 -4.64 -4.45 -17.88
CA ASP A 233 -4.18 -5.82 -17.63
C ASP A 233 -4.57 -6.35 -16.24
N THR A 234 -5.25 -5.52 -15.43
CA THR A 234 -5.53 -5.81 -14.01
C THR A 234 -6.86 -6.53 -13.78
N ASP A 235 -7.66 -6.77 -14.81
CA ASP A 235 -9.06 -7.22 -14.74
C ASP A 235 -9.96 -6.19 -14.04
N SER A 236 -9.89 -4.94 -14.49
CA SER A 236 -10.74 -3.84 -14.00
C SER A 236 -10.53 -3.53 -12.51
N HIS A 237 -9.28 -3.27 -12.11
CA HIS A 237 -9.00 -2.76 -10.77
C HIS A 237 -9.86 -1.55 -10.42
N ILE A 238 -10.36 -1.50 -9.20
CA ILE A 238 -11.27 -0.42 -8.78
C ILE A 238 -10.59 0.94 -8.76
N ASP A 239 -9.30 1.03 -8.46
CA ASP A 239 -8.54 2.28 -8.39
C ASP A 239 -8.36 2.97 -9.74
N THR A 240 -8.54 2.23 -10.85
CA THR A 240 -8.59 2.79 -12.21
C THR A 240 -9.97 3.28 -12.62
N LEU A 241 -11.03 2.88 -11.93
CA LEU A 241 -12.43 3.12 -12.30
C LEU A 241 -13.15 4.10 -11.38
N ALA A 242 -12.96 3.99 -10.07
CA ALA A 242 -13.67 4.80 -9.09
C ALA A 242 -12.86 4.97 -7.80
N ARG A 243 -13.00 6.15 -7.18
CA ARG A 243 -12.38 6.47 -5.89
C ARG A 243 -13.43 6.98 -4.91
N LEU A 244 -13.29 6.57 -3.67
CA LEU A 244 -14.06 7.17 -2.57
C LEU A 244 -13.44 8.53 -2.19
N CYS A 245 -14.25 9.43 -1.68
CA CYS A 245 -13.82 10.75 -1.22
C CYS A 245 -14.23 10.97 0.23
N SER A 246 -13.49 11.85 0.93
CA SER A 246 -13.85 12.22 2.29
C SER A 246 -15.26 12.87 2.34
N PRO A 247 -16.02 12.69 3.43
CA PRO A 247 -17.41 13.17 3.55
C PRO A 247 -17.58 14.69 3.43
N ASP A 248 -16.52 15.46 3.65
CA ASP A 248 -16.50 16.92 3.55
C ASP A 248 -16.27 17.44 2.11
N ARG A 249 -15.91 16.56 1.17
CA ARG A 249 -15.80 16.89 -0.24
C ARG A 249 -17.13 16.69 -0.93
N LYS A 250 -17.92 17.77 -0.99
CA LYS A 250 -19.08 17.83 -1.87
C LYS A 250 -18.56 18.05 -3.29
N SER A 251 -18.80 17.08 -4.15
CA SER A 251 -18.57 17.18 -5.60
C SER A 251 -19.49 18.24 -6.22
#